data_20a3e82819fa82a3d5b818d7fb3894d8
#
_entry.id   20a3e82819fa82a3d5b818d7fb3894d8
#
_cell.length_a   1.000
_cell.length_b   1.000
_cell.length_c   1.000
_cell.angle_alpha   90.00
_cell.angle_beta   90.00
_cell.angle_gamma   90.00
#
_symmetry.space_group_name_H-M   'P 1'
#
loop_
_entity.id
_entity.type
_entity.pdbx_description
1 polymer ?
#
loop_
_entity_poly.entity_id
_entity_poly.type
_entity_poly.pdbx_seq_one_letter_code
_entity_poly.pdbx_strand_id
1 'polypeptide(L)'
;MTLSFKTNPRKTNIRHNNRELTEKEFRSDAHKHIKREKSKYNIQIFKRDIKDVYHELFDDALNAYNAKQKRKDRKIDDYYKHVQKSKNLDLQREFIVAVGNKADWEKLSIEEKKEVGEVLARYVRDFNERHDNMTIYNAIVHLDEAGAPHAHFNVIPIASGYKNGLSVQPSFRKALEQEGFGPSGREQFKAFRDAEIHRLHEFVHEIGIERKAGQTNDIKDMREYKDAMEYIENRKSMQHNWTY
;
A
#
# COMPACT_ATOMS: atom_id res chain seq x y z
N MET A 1 -4.07 20.15 -1.12
CA MET A 1 -2.89 19.23 -1.02
C MET A 1 -2.90 18.23 -2.15
N THR A 2 -1.76 17.62 -2.52
CA THR A 2 -1.72 16.48 -3.47
C THR A 2 -2.17 15.21 -2.78
N LEU A 3 -2.83 14.31 -3.52
CA LEU A 3 -3.18 12.97 -3.04
C LEU A 3 -2.42 11.95 -3.88
N SER A 4 -1.88 10.92 -3.26
CA SER A 4 -1.18 9.87 -3.98
C SER A 4 -1.67 8.48 -3.57
N PHE A 5 -1.79 7.61 -4.59
CA PHE A 5 -2.06 6.19 -4.43
C PHE A 5 -1.02 5.42 -5.25
N LYS A 6 -0.13 4.73 -4.57
CA LYS A 6 0.99 3.99 -5.16
C LYS A 6 0.87 2.51 -4.83
N THR A 7 1.47 1.66 -5.66
CA THR A 7 1.53 0.22 -5.41
C THR A 7 2.94 -0.33 -5.54
N ASN A 8 3.26 -1.29 -4.68
CA ASN A 8 4.45 -2.11 -4.77
C ASN A 8 4.05 -3.59 -4.91
N PRO A 9 4.16 -4.17 -6.11
CA PRO A 9 3.67 -5.53 -6.35
C PRO A 9 4.57 -6.65 -5.84
N ARG A 10 5.83 -6.36 -5.52
CA ARG A 10 6.83 -7.43 -5.32
C ARG A 10 7.57 -7.39 -3.98
N LYS A 11 7.70 -6.23 -3.38
CA LYS A 11 8.51 -6.08 -2.15
C LYS A 11 7.75 -5.25 -1.14
N THR A 12 7.43 -5.86 -0.02
CA THR A 12 6.97 -5.16 1.17
C THR A 12 7.89 -5.56 2.33
N ASN A 13 8.13 -4.64 3.22
CA ASN A 13 8.83 -4.91 4.47
C ASN A 13 7.85 -4.70 5.63
N ILE A 14 7.08 -5.74 5.93
CA ILE A 14 6.08 -5.71 7.02
C ILE A 14 6.72 -5.33 8.35
N ARG A 15 7.94 -5.83 8.67
CA ARG A 15 8.65 -5.45 9.90
C ARG A 15 8.96 -3.95 9.94
N HIS A 16 9.37 -3.36 8.80
CA HIS A 16 9.59 -1.92 8.69
C HIS A 16 8.28 -1.16 8.86
N ASN A 17 7.22 -1.57 8.16
CA ASN A 17 5.93 -0.90 8.23
C ASN A 17 5.39 -0.93 9.67
N ASN A 18 5.43 -2.08 10.33
CA ASN A 18 4.94 -2.25 11.70
C ASN A 18 5.92 -1.73 12.78
N ARG A 19 7.06 -1.13 12.40
CA ARG A 19 8.11 -0.68 13.33
C ARG A 19 8.66 -1.81 14.22
N GLU A 20 8.66 -3.04 13.74
CA GLU A 20 9.25 -4.22 14.39
C GLU A 20 10.76 -4.28 14.11
N LEU A 21 11.43 -3.18 14.38
CA LEU A 21 12.85 -2.97 14.12
C LEU A 21 13.66 -3.09 15.40
N THR A 22 14.83 -3.68 15.32
CA THR A 22 15.81 -3.68 16.42
C THR A 22 16.43 -2.30 16.60
N GLU A 23 17.05 -2.05 17.76
CA GLU A 23 17.78 -0.80 18.04
C GLU A 23 18.83 -0.48 16.96
N LYS A 24 19.55 -1.51 16.48
CA LYS A 24 20.55 -1.39 15.43
C LYS A 24 19.93 -0.98 14.10
N GLU A 25 18.78 -1.55 13.76
CA GLU A 25 18.04 -1.22 12.53
C GLU A 25 17.53 0.22 12.57
N PHE A 26 16.96 0.68 13.70
CA PHE A 26 16.51 2.08 13.85
C PHE A 26 17.65 3.09 13.67
N ARG A 27 18.88 2.75 14.08
CA ARG A 27 20.05 3.64 13.96
C ARG A 27 20.71 3.59 12.58
N SER A 28 20.25 2.73 11.68
CA SER A 28 20.81 2.63 10.33
C SER A 28 20.38 3.78 9.43
N ASP A 29 21.21 4.11 8.44
CA ASP A 29 20.88 5.15 7.44
C ASP A 29 19.57 4.89 6.69
N ALA A 30 19.21 3.63 6.52
CA ALA A 30 17.95 3.25 5.88
C ALA A 30 16.72 3.73 6.67
N HIS A 31 16.83 3.93 7.98
CA HIS A 31 15.72 4.27 8.88
C HIS A 31 15.84 5.64 9.54
N LYS A 32 16.87 6.46 9.17
CA LYS A 32 17.09 7.81 9.74
C LYS A 32 15.94 8.80 9.58
N HIS A 33 15.02 8.52 8.62
CA HIS A 33 13.81 9.30 8.40
C HIS A 33 12.72 9.05 9.45
N ILE A 34 12.83 7.97 10.23
CA ILE A 34 11.86 7.59 11.27
C ILE A 34 12.23 8.30 12.57
N LYS A 35 11.30 9.04 13.14
CA LYS A 35 11.39 9.66 14.47
C LYS A 35 10.76 8.73 15.50
N ARG A 36 11.57 7.85 16.07
CA ARG A 36 11.12 6.78 16.96
C ARG A 36 10.21 7.24 18.09
N GLU A 37 10.50 8.39 18.69
CA GLU A 37 9.70 9.00 19.75
C GLU A 37 8.26 9.34 19.31
N LYS A 38 8.06 9.45 17.99
CA LYS A 38 6.75 9.70 17.36
C LYS A 38 6.02 8.44 16.91
N SER A 39 6.69 7.27 16.93
CA SER A 39 6.04 6.00 16.49
C SER A 39 4.83 5.62 17.34
N LYS A 40 4.73 6.16 18.57
CA LYS A 40 3.52 6.03 19.42
C LYS A 40 2.27 6.70 18.83
N TYR A 41 2.41 7.54 17.82
CA TYR A 41 1.30 8.20 17.13
C TYR A 41 0.86 7.47 15.87
N ASN A 42 1.61 6.45 15.43
CA ASN A 42 1.22 5.61 14.31
C ASN A 42 -0.08 4.85 14.64
N ILE A 43 -0.93 4.66 13.64
CA ILE A 43 -2.23 4.01 13.83
C ILE A 43 -2.19 2.63 13.18
N GLN A 44 -2.11 1.58 13.99
CA GLN A 44 -2.24 0.20 13.49
C GLN A 44 -3.73 -0.10 13.25
N ILE A 45 -4.08 -0.43 12.00
CA ILE A 45 -5.47 -0.67 11.59
C ILE A 45 -5.74 -2.18 11.51
N PHE A 46 -4.89 -2.90 10.79
CA PHE A 46 -4.92 -4.35 10.66
C PHE A 46 -3.53 -4.93 10.92
N LYS A 47 -3.49 -6.07 11.61
CA LYS A 47 -2.26 -6.82 11.85
C LYS A 47 -2.60 -8.30 12.02
N ARG A 48 -2.53 -9.04 10.92
CA ARG A 48 -2.83 -10.48 10.85
C ARG A 48 -1.65 -11.21 10.20
N ASP A 49 -1.43 -12.45 10.54
CA ASP A 49 -0.47 -13.29 9.82
C ASP A 49 -1.01 -13.59 8.41
N ILE A 50 -0.19 -13.37 7.41
CA ILE A 50 -0.58 -13.59 6.01
C ILE A 50 -0.95 -15.05 5.74
N LYS A 51 -0.33 -16.02 6.44
CA LYS A 51 -0.62 -17.44 6.25
C LYS A 51 -1.99 -17.81 6.80
N ASP A 52 -2.36 -17.26 7.95
CA ASP A 52 -3.68 -17.48 8.55
C ASP A 52 -4.77 -16.95 7.59
N VAL A 53 -4.55 -15.78 7.01
CA VAL A 53 -5.48 -15.22 6.02
C VAL A 53 -5.50 -16.05 4.73
N TYR A 54 -4.36 -16.64 4.32
CA TYR A 54 -4.33 -17.58 3.19
C TYR A 54 -5.18 -18.84 3.46
N HIS A 55 -5.13 -19.38 4.67
CA HIS A 55 -5.98 -20.52 5.07
C HIS A 55 -7.46 -20.15 4.99
N GLU A 56 -7.86 -19.01 5.52
CA GLU A 56 -9.25 -18.54 5.47
C GLU A 56 -9.75 -18.38 4.04
N LEU A 57 -8.92 -17.84 3.14
CA LEU A 57 -9.33 -17.48 1.78
C LEU A 57 -9.30 -18.66 0.79
N PHE A 58 -8.39 -19.62 0.99
CA PHE A 58 -8.09 -20.59 -0.07
C PHE A 58 -8.21 -22.06 0.32
N ASP A 59 -8.38 -22.42 1.61
CA ASP A 59 -8.38 -23.84 2.02
C ASP A 59 -9.55 -24.62 1.41
N ASP A 60 -10.72 -24.04 1.30
CA ASP A 60 -11.87 -24.73 0.64
C ASP A 60 -11.56 -25.03 -0.82
N ALA A 61 -11.01 -24.08 -1.57
CA ALA A 61 -10.64 -24.27 -2.96
C ALA A 61 -9.45 -25.25 -3.10
N LEU A 62 -8.50 -25.23 -2.15
CA LEU A 62 -7.37 -26.15 -2.09
C LEU A 62 -7.84 -27.57 -1.84
N ASN A 63 -8.71 -27.79 -0.87
CA ASN A 63 -9.28 -29.09 -0.52
C ASN A 63 -10.05 -29.66 -1.71
N ALA A 64 -10.91 -28.83 -2.35
CA ALA A 64 -11.65 -29.25 -3.54
C ALA A 64 -10.73 -29.58 -4.74
N TYR A 65 -9.62 -28.85 -4.91
CA TYR A 65 -8.61 -29.14 -5.93
C TYR A 65 -7.90 -30.47 -5.62
N ASN A 66 -7.41 -30.65 -4.40
CA ASN A 66 -6.65 -31.84 -3.97
C ASN A 66 -7.49 -33.10 -4.01
N ALA A 67 -8.79 -33.03 -3.72
CA ALA A 67 -9.71 -34.17 -3.80
C ALA A 67 -9.83 -34.74 -5.24
N LYS A 68 -9.66 -33.91 -6.27
CA LYS A 68 -9.71 -34.32 -7.68
C LYS A 68 -8.40 -34.91 -8.18
N GLN A 69 -7.28 -34.75 -7.41
CA GLN A 69 -5.97 -35.21 -7.84
C GLN A 69 -5.78 -36.72 -7.49
N LYS A 70 -5.65 -37.56 -8.51
CA LYS A 70 -5.34 -39.01 -8.34
C LYS A 70 -3.89 -39.24 -7.93
N ARG A 71 -2.97 -38.39 -8.37
CA ARG A 71 -1.52 -38.52 -8.13
C ARG A 71 -1.10 -37.60 -6.98
N LYS A 72 -0.32 -38.16 -6.04
CA LYS A 72 0.16 -37.41 -4.86
C LYS A 72 1.04 -36.21 -5.23
N ASP A 73 1.88 -36.36 -6.26
CA ASP A 73 2.77 -35.28 -6.74
C ASP A 73 2.05 -34.08 -7.37
N ARG A 74 0.74 -34.20 -7.64
CA ARG A 74 -0.10 -33.09 -8.11
C ARG A 74 -0.88 -32.38 -7.01
N LYS A 75 -0.87 -32.94 -5.80
CA LYS A 75 -1.50 -32.31 -4.64
C LYS A 75 -0.63 -31.17 -4.12
N ILE A 76 -1.27 -30.13 -3.62
CA ILE A 76 -0.62 -28.98 -3.00
C ILE A 76 -0.82 -29.08 -1.50
N ASP A 77 0.28 -29.24 -0.75
CA ASP A 77 0.22 -29.39 0.71
C ASP A 77 0.12 -28.02 1.42
N ASP A 78 0.75 -26.99 0.87
CA ASP A 78 0.79 -25.63 1.44
C ASP A 78 0.62 -24.62 0.30
N TYR A 79 -0.58 -24.02 0.24
CA TYR A 79 -0.90 -23.12 -0.86
C TYR A 79 -0.15 -21.79 -0.77
N TYR A 80 0.10 -21.26 0.43
CA TYR A 80 0.93 -20.06 0.61
C TYR A 80 2.33 -20.25 0.01
N LYS A 81 3.00 -21.36 0.35
CA LYS A 81 4.31 -21.68 -0.22
C LYS A 81 4.25 -21.94 -1.73
N HIS A 82 3.16 -22.53 -2.22
CA HIS A 82 2.95 -22.73 -3.66
C HIS A 82 2.89 -21.38 -4.38
N VAL A 83 2.08 -20.43 -3.88
CA VAL A 83 1.96 -19.08 -4.45
C VAL A 83 3.27 -18.31 -4.33
N GLN A 84 3.97 -18.41 -3.21
CA GLN A 84 5.27 -17.73 -2.99
C GLN A 84 6.32 -18.11 -4.04
N LYS A 85 6.29 -19.34 -4.53
CA LYS A 85 7.19 -19.85 -5.58
C LYS A 85 6.68 -19.57 -7.00
N SER A 86 5.42 -19.19 -7.15
CA SER A 86 4.80 -18.95 -8.44
C SER A 86 5.28 -17.63 -9.06
N LYS A 87 5.47 -17.64 -10.39
CA LYS A 87 5.73 -16.41 -11.16
C LYS A 87 4.45 -15.75 -11.68
N ASN A 88 3.31 -16.47 -11.61
CA ASN A 88 2.06 -16.09 -12.25
C ASN A 88 0.95 -15.72 -11.25
N LEU A 89 1.15 -15.97 -9.95
CA LEU A 89 0.21 -15.65 -8.90
C LEU A 89 0.74 -14.47 -8.07
N ASP A 90 -0.17 -13.64 -7.59
CA ASP A 90 0.15 -12.48 -6.76
C ASP A 90 0.08 -12.87 -5.28
N LEU A 91 1.23 -13.07 -4.62
CA LEU A 91 1.25 -13.43 -3.20
C LEU A 91 0.51 -12.40 -2.35
N GLN A 92 0.77 -11.16 -2.62
CA GLN A 92 0.18 -9.99 -1.98
C GLN A 92 0.49 -8.73 -2.80
N ARG A 93 -0.15 -7.62 -2.45
CA ARG A 93 0.18 -6.31 -3.00
C ARG A 93 0.16 -5.27 -1.90
N GLU A 94 1.16 -4.40 -1.88
CA GLU A 94 1.20 -3.25 -1.01
C GLU A 94 0.65 -2.03 -1.73
N PHE A 95 -0.17 -1.27 -1.03
CA PHE A 95 -0.56 0.08 -1.41
C PHE A 95 -0.02 1.10 -0.41
N ILE A 96 0.34 2.26 -0.94
CA ILE A 96 0.81 3.40 -0.15
C ILE A 96 -0.03 4.61 -0.54
N VAL A 97 -0.73 5.15 0.42
CA VAL A 97 -1.62 6.29 0.26
C VAL A 97 -1.13 7.45 1.10
N ALA A 98 -0.97 8.63 0.50
CA ALA A 98 -0.47 9.79 1.21
C ALA A 98 -1.27 11.06 0.88
N VAL A 99 -1.35 11.96 1.85
CA VAL A 99 -2.00 13.28 1.76
C VAL A 99 -0.95 14.37 1.86
N GLY A 100 -0.79 15.15 0.79
CA GLY A 100 0.20 16.22 0.71
C GLY A 100 1.62 15.72 0.41
N ASN A 101 2.57 16.62 0.57
CA ASN A 101 4.00 16.39 0.47
C ASN A 101 4.72 16.91 1.73
N LYS A 102 6.05 16.76 1.81
CA LYS A 102 6.84 17.19 2.97
C LYS A 102 6.61 18.67 3.31
N ALA A 103 6.62 19.56 2.31
CA ALA A 103 6.46 21.01 2.52
C ALA A 103 5.07 21.38 3.05
N ASP A 104 4.03 20.63 2.66
CA ASP A 104 2.67 20.85 3.18
C ASP A 104 2.60 20.57 4.70
N TRP A 105 3.47 19.70 5.23
CA TRP A 105 3.39 19.19 6.60
C TRP A 105 4.48 19.67 7.55
N GLU A 106 5.52 20.36 7.03
CA GLU A 106 6.62 20.87 7.88
C GLU A 106 6.14 21.89 8.94
N LYS A 107 5.12 22.67 8.61
CA LYS A 107 4.61 23.75 9.47
C LYS A 107 3.44 23.32 10.35
N LEU A 108 2.93 22.09 10.19
CA LEU A 108 1.74 21.63 10.89
C LEU A 108 2.08 20.93 12.21
N SER A 109 1.20 21.14 13.18
CA SER A 109 1.28 20.49 14.50
C SER A 109 1.11 18.97 14.42
N ILE A 110 1.42 18.28 15.49
CA ILE A 110 1.19 16.83 15.55
C ILE A 110 -0.31 16.52 15.62
N GLU A 111 -1.12 17.42 16.18
CA GLU A 111 -2.56 17.29 16.28
C GLU A 111 -3.20 17.31 14.89
N GLU A 112 -2.83 18.26 14.02
CA GLU A 112 -3.29 18.31 12.63
C GLU A 112 -2.87 17.06 11.83
N LYS A 113 -1.66 16.53 12.10
CA LYS A 113 -1.20 15.28 11.49
C LYS A 113 -2.00 14.07 11.95
N LYS A 114 -2.40 14.04 13.24
CA LYS A 114 -3.26 12.98 13.77
C LYS A 114 -4.64 13.00 13.14
N GLU A 115 -5.22 14.16 12.93
CA GLU A 115 -6.53 14.29 12.27
C GLU A 115 -6.50 13.65 10.87
N VAL A 116 -5.49 13.96 10.07
CA VAL A 116 -5.31 13.31 8.77
C VAL A 116 -4.97 11.82 8.92
N GLY A 117 -4.25 11.44 9.95
CA GLY A 117 -3.98 10.04 10.28
C GLY A 117 -5.27 9.24 10.49
N GLU A 118 -6.23 9.79 11.25
CA GLU A 118 -7.53 9.16 11.47
C GLU A 118 -8.37 9.09 10.18
N VAL A 119 -8.30 10.14 9.35
CA VAL A 119 -8.95 10.12 8.03
C VAL A 119 -8.38 9.01 7.14
N LEU A 120 -7.05 8.86 7.08
CA LEU A 120 -6.40 7.76 6.36
C LEU A 120 -6.80 6.39 6.93
N ALA A 121 -6.92 6.26 8.25
CA ALA A 121 -7.34 5.03 8.88
C ALA A 121 -8.79 4.65 8.53
N ARG A 122 -9.70 5.65 8.48
CA ARG A 122 -11.09 5.43 8.03
C ARG A 122 -11.13 5.03 6.56
N TYR A 123 -10.38 5.71 5.70
CA TYR A 123 -10.28 5.37 4.28
C TYR A 123 -9.80 3.91 4.07
N VAL A 124 -8.79 3.45 4.83
CA VAL A 124 -8.30 2.07 4.72
C VAL A 124 -9.34 1.05 5.17
N ARG A 125 -10.14 1.35 6.20
CA ARG A 125 -11.26 0.48 6.60
C ARG A 125 -12.33 0.43 5.51
N ASP A 126 -12.74 1.60 4.98
CA ASP A 126 -13.68 1.71 3.86
C ASP A 126 -13.18 0.97 2.61
N PHE A 127 -11.87 1.03 2.31
CA PHE A 127 -11.27 0.24 1.24
C PHE A 127 -11.52 -1.26 1.42
N ASN A 128 -11.28 -1.80 2.63
CA ASN A 128 -11.49 -3.22 2.92
C ASN A 128 -12.96 -3.65 2.84
N GLU A 129 -13.89 -2.74 3.09
CA GLU A 129 -15.33 -2.99 2.99
C GLU A 129 -15.85 -2.91 1.55
N ARG A 130 -15.26 -2.06 0.71
CA ARG A 130 -15.69 -1.85 -0.69
C ARG A 130 -15.15 -2.86 -1.69
N HIS A 131 -14.04 -3.51 -1.36
CA HIS A 131 -13.33 -4.40 -2.28
C HIS A 131 -13.45 -5.86 -1.87
N ASP A 132 -14.50 -6.53 -2.33
CA ASP A 132 -14.75 -7.96 -2.05
C ASP A 132 -13.63 -8.88 -2.57
N ASN A 133 -12.91 -8.43 -3.59
CA ASN A 133 -11.81 -9.17 -4.22
C ASN A 133 -10.41 -8.83 -3.66
N MET A 134 -10.35 -8.08 -2.54
CA MET A 134 -9.09 -7.70 -1.89
C MET A 134 -9.22 -7.72 -0.36
N THR A 135 -8.51 -8.62 0.30
CA THR A 135 -8.52 -8.71 1.77
C THR A 135 -7.26 -8.07 2.34
N ILE A 136 -7.42 -7.04 3.18
CA ILE A 136 -6.31 -6.43 3.91
C ILE A 136 -5.90 -7.35 5.07
N TYR A 137 -4.61 -7.70 5.16
CA TYR A 137 -4.06 -8.44 6.30
C TYR A 137 -3.16 -7.58 7.19
N ASN A 138 -2.54 -6.52 6.66
CA ASN A 138 -1.73 -5.59 7.43
C ASN A 138 -1.99 -4.17 6.96
N ALA A 139 -2.19 -3.23 7.88
CA ALA A 139 -2.34 -1.81 7.56
C ALA A 139 -1.93 -0.93 8.73
N ILE A 140 -1.16 0.11 8.45
CA ILE A 140 -0.69 1.08 9.42
C ILE A 140 -0.58 2.47 8.80
N VAL A 141 -0.97 3.50 9.56
CA VAL A 141 -0.71 4.89 9.22
C VAL A 141 0.56 5.36 9.92
N HIS A 142 1.48 5.96 9.19
CA HIS A 142 2.71 6.53 9.71
C HIS A 142 2.59 8.04 9.91
N LEU A 143 2.86 8.45 11.15
CA LEU A 143 2.97 9.85 11.58
C LEU A 143 4.36 10.16 12.16
N ASP A 144 5.24 9.18 12.14
CA ASP A 144 6.58 9.23 12.71
C ASP A 144 7.71 9.51 11.69
N GLU A 145 7.37 9.68 10.43
CA GLU A 145 8.36 9.99 9.40
C GLU A 145 8.48 11.49 9.10
N ALA A 146 9.64 11.89 8.59
CA ALA A 146 9.88 13.23 8.09
C ALA A 146 9.21 13.40 6.71
N GLY A 147 7.90 13.57 6.69
CA GLY A 147 7.14 13.67 5.45
C GLY A 147 5.64 13.83 5.69
N ALA A 148 4.88 13.59 4.65
CA ALA A 148 3.43 13.58 4.70
C ALA A 148 2.90 12.36 5.47
N PRO A 149 1.81 12.49 6.23
CA PRO A 149 1.05 11.35 6.73
C PRO A 149 0.71 10.40 5.59
N HIS A 150 0.94 9.12 5.81
CA HIS A 150 0.67 8.10 4.80
C HIS A 150 0.31 6.77 5.43
N ALA A 151 -0.50 6.00 4.73
CA ALA A 151 -0.87 4.65 5.12
C ALA A 151 -0.18 3.63 4.20
N HIS A 152 0.41 2.61 4.81
CA HIS A 152 0.80 1.37 4.16
C HIS A 152 -0.26 0.32 4.43
N PHE A 153 -0.78 -0.33 3.41
CA PHE A 153 -1.65 -1.48 3.60
C PHE A 153 -1.39 -2.57 2.56
N ASN A 154 -1.46 -3.80 3.03
CA ASN A 154 -1.10 -4.98 2.28
C ASN A 154 -2.34 -5.84 2.09
N VAL A 155 -2.66 -6.14 0.84
CA VAL A 155 -3.83 -6.92 0.46
C VAL A 155 -3.44 -8.25 -0.17
N ILE A 156 -4.29 -9.26 0.01
CA ILE A 156 -4.29 -10.49 -0.78
C ILE A 156 -5.40 -10.32 -1.81
N PRO A 157 -5.08 -10.29 -3.11
CA PRO A 157 -6.09 -10.22 -4.15
C PRO A 157 -6.77 -11.60 -4.31
N ILE A 158 -8.07 -11.62 -4.53
CA ILE A 158 -8.88 -12.84 -4.61
C ILE A 158 -9.63 -12.82 -5.95
N ALA A 159 -9.44 -13.84 -6.76
CA ALA A 159 -10.20 -13.98 -8.00
C ALA A 159 -10.74 -15.39 -8.15
N SER A 160 -11.94 -15.51 -8.65
CA SER A 160 -12.69 -16.76 -8.79
C SER A 160 -12.90 -17.16 -10.26
N GLY A 161 -13.53 -18.34 -10.47
CA GLY A 161 -13.93 -18.81 -11.77
C GLY A 161 -12.81 -19.43 -12.62
N TYR A 162 -11.71 -19.86 -12.01
CA TYR A 162 -10.63 -20.54 -12.71
C TYR A 162 -11.00 -21.98 -13.05
N LYS A 163 -10.74 -22.37 -14.31
CA LYS A 163 -10.90 -23.76 -14.78
C LYS A 163 -9.66 -24.61 -14.49
N ASN A 164 -8.50 -24.01 -14.42
CA ASN A 164 -7.22 -24.68 -14.16
C ASN A 164 -6.64 -24.24 -12.81
N GLY A 165 -6.06 -25.19 -12.05
CA GLY A 165 -5.61 -24.94 -10.69
C GLY A 165 -6.77 -24.90 -9.69
N LEU A 166 -6.67 -24.08 -8.65
CA LEU A 166 -7.76 -23.85 -7.72
C LEU A 166 -8.84 -23.00 -8.40
N SER A 167 -10.10 -23.17 -7.99
CA SER A 167 -11.21 -22.37 -8.49
C SER A 167 -11.15 -20.91 -8.04
N VAL A 168 -10.46 -20.66 -6.93
CA VAL A 168 -10.14 -19.34 -6.38
C VAL A 168 -8.62 -19.21 -6.28
N GLN A 169 -8.07 -18.13 -6.81
CA GLN A 169 -6.61 -17.91 -6.86
C GLN A 169 -6.26 -16.45 -6.58
N PRO A 170 -5.08 -16.14 -6.03
CA PRO A 170 -4.63 -14.77 -5.86
C PRO A 170 -4.17 -14.19 -7.20
N SER A 171 -4.94 -13.26 -7.73
CA SER A 171 -4.64 -12.55 -8.98
C SER A 171 -5.20 -11.14 -8.95
N PHE A 172 -4.32 -10.16 -8.89
CA PHE A 172 -4.73 -8.75 -8.81
C PHE A 172 -5.46 -8.28 -10.07
N ARG A 173 -4.96 -8.66 -11.25
CA ARG A 173 -5.60 -8.28 -12.51
C ARG A 173 -7.02 -8.83 -12.64
N LYS A 174 -7.20 -10.10 -12.26
CA LYS A 174 -8.51 -10.75 -12.32
C LYS A 174 -9.45 -10.24 -11.23
N ALA A 175 -8.93 -9.91 -10.05
CA ALA A 175 -9.67 -9.25 -8.99
C ALA A 175 -10.23 -7.91 -9.48
N LEU A 176 -9.40 -7.04 -10.06
CA LEU A 176 -9.84 -5.77 -10.64
C LEU A 176 -10.86 -5.94 -11.77
N GLU A 177 -10.71 -6.96 -12.62
CA GLU A 177 -11.69 -7.27 -13.66
C GLU A 177 -13.05 -7.65 -13.03
N GLN A 178 -13.06 -8.45 -11.97
CA GLN A 178 -14.27 -8.87 -11.26
C GLN A 178 -14.94 -7.72 -10.50
N GLU A 179 -14.17 -6.74 -10.05
CA GLU A 179 -14.67 -5.49 -9.47
C GLU A 179 -15.10 -4.43 -10.52
N GLY A 180 -15.03 -4.76 -11.80
CA GLY A 180 -15.57 -3.89 -12.87
C GLY A 180 -14.59 -2.85 -13.43
N PHE A 181 -13.29 -2.90 -13.08
CA PHE A 181 -12.29 -1.98 -13.62
C PHE A 181 -11.82 -2.31 -15.05
N GLY A 182 -12.59 -3.14 -15.75
CA GLY A 182 -12.35 -3.50 -17.15
C GLY A 182 -11.28 -4.59 -17.33
N PRO A 183 -10.96 -4.90 -18.61
CA PRO A 183 -10.02 -5.97 -18.92
C PRO A 183 -8.59 -5.61 -18.50
N SER A 184 -7.78 -6.65 -18.29
CA SER A 184 -6.37 -6.50 -17.90
C SER A 184 -5.59 -5.59 -18.86
N GLY A 185 -4.83 -4.64 -18.30
CA GLY A 185 -4.00 -3.71 -19.06
C GLY A 185 -3.60 -2.48 -18.24
N ARG A 186 -2.91 -1.56 -18.89
CA ARG A 186 -2.46 -0.31 -18.26
C ARG A 186 -3.64 0.55 -17.79
N GLU A 187 -4.71 0.60 -18.55
CA GLU A 187 -5.90 1.41 -18.26
C GLU A 187 -6.71 0.83 -17.08
N GLN A 188 -6.70 -0.49 -16.88
CA GLN A 188 -7.35 -1.13 -15.73
C GLN A 188 -6.82 -0.59 -14.40
N PHE A 189 -5.50 -0.64 -14.22
CA PHE A 189 -4.88 -0.12 -12.98
C PHE A 189 -5.04 1.40 -12.85
N LYS A 190 -5.02 2.12 -13.97
CA LYS A 190 -5.25 3.57 -13.98
C LYS A 190 -6.66 3.89 -13.48
N ALA A 191 -7.68 3.20 -14.02
CA ALA A 191 -9.07 3.39 -13.61
C ALA A 191 -9.27 3.09 -12.12
N PHE A 192 -8.75 1.98 -11.63
CA PHE A 192 -8.75 1.63 -10.22
C PHE A 192 -8.09 2.72 -9.36
N ARG A 193 -6.87 3.11 -9.70
CA ARG A 193 -6.15 4.15 -8.96
C ARG A 193 -6.88 5.48 -8.95
N ASP A 194 -7.46 5.88 -10.07
CA ASP A 194 -8.16 7.16 -10.19
C ASP A 194 -9.46 7.14 -9.34
N ALA A 195 -10.16 6.00 -9.29
CA ALA A 195 -11.30 5.79 -8.40
C ALA A 195 -10.89 5.88 -6.92
N GLU A 196 -9.78 5.25 -6.53
CA GLU A 196 -9.27 5.28 -5.16
C GLU A 196 -8.77 6.68 -4.75
N ILE A 197 -8.15 7.44 -5.66
CA ILE A 197 -7.79 8.84 -5.40
C ILE A 197 -9.04 9.71 -5.24
N HIS A 198 -10.09 9.45 -6.03
CA HIS A 198 -11.37 10.17 -5.88
C HIS A 198 -12.00 9.86 -4.51
N ARG A 199 -12.05 8.59 -4.13
CA ARG A 199 -12.58 8.19 -2.82
C ARG A 199 -11.78 8.78 -1.66
N LEU A 200 -10.45 8.76 -1.73
CA LEU A 200 -9.60 9.41 -0.74
C LEU A 200 -9.88 10.92 -0.64
N HIS A 201 -10.15 11.58 -1.78
CA HIS A 201 -10.50 13.01 -1.78
C HIS A 201 -11.79 13.27 -0.99
N GLU A 202 -12.82 12.43 -1.12
CA GLU A 202 -14.04 12.57 -0.33
C GLU A 202 -13.73 12.60 1.17
N PHE A 203 -12.90 11.65 1.65
CA PHE A 203 -12.50 11.57 3.06
C PHE A 203 -11.71 12.79 3.55
N VAL A 204 -10.75 13.28 2.77
CA VAL A 204 -9.94 14.43 3.20
C VAL A 204 -10.69 15.77 3.04
N HIS A 205 -11.68 15.83 2.16
CA HIS A 205 -12.55 16.98 2.00
C HIS A 205 -13.41 17.24 3.25
N GLU A 206 -13.80 16.18 3.98
CA GLU A 206 -14.53 16.29 5.25
C GLU A 206 -13.80 17.14 6.29
N ILE A 207 -12.47 17.20 6.23
CA ILE A 207 -11.62 18.02 7.12
C ILE A 207 -11.05 19.27 6.41
N GLY A 208 -11.70 19.71 5.33
CA GLY A 208 -11.36 20.94 4.61
C GLY A 208 -10.11 20.86 3.74
N ILE A 209 -9.60 19.67 3.41
CA ILE A 209 -8.44 19.50 2.53
C ILE A 209 -8.89 19.40 1.08
N GLU A 210 -8.62 20.46 0.31
CA GLU A 210 -8.86 20.48 -1.13
C GLU A 210 -7.73 19.80 -1.91
N ARG A 211 -8.11 18.96 -2.88
CA ARG A 211 -7.17 18.28 -3.77
C ARG A 211 -6.59 19.26 -4.79
N LYS A 212 -5.26 19.26 -4.89
CA LYS A 212 -4.52 19.91 -6.00
C LYS A 212 -4.01 18.85 -6.96
N ALA A 213 -4.02 19.16 -8.25
CA ALA A 213 -3.38 18.31 -9.25
C ALA A 213 -1.89 18.15 -8.92
N GLY A 214 -1.43 16.90 -8.78
CA GLY A 214 -0.02 16.60 -8.60
C GLY A 214 0.73 16.72 -9.92
N GLN A 215 1.98 17.14 -9.89
CA GLN A 215 2.88 16.97 -11.04
C GLN A 215 3.29 15.50 -11.13
N THR A 216 3.15 14.93 -12.33
CA THR A 216 3.65 13.59 -12.61
C THR A 216 5.15 13.72 -12.92
N ASN A 217 5.99 13.22 -12.01
CA ASN A 217 7.42 13.11 -12.29
C ASN A 217 7.66 11.79 -13.03
N ASP A 218 8.34 11.85 -14.18
CA ASP A 218 8.74 10.65 -14.95
C ASP A 218 9.88 9.85 -14.28
N ILE A 219 10.39 10.34 -13.15
CA ILE A 219 11.48 9.69 -12.39
C ILE A 219 10.93 8.44 -11.71
N LYS A 220 11.43 7.28 -12.14
CA LYS A 220 10.99 5.95 -11.66
C LYS A 220 11.82 5.43 -10.49
N ASP A 221 13.06 5.89 -10.33
CA ASP A 221 13.95 5.51 -9.25
C ASP A 221 13.82 6.47 -8.06
N MET A 222 13.70 5.92 -6.87
CA MET A 222 13.53 6.74 -5.65
C MET A 222 14.80 7.54 -5.29
N ARG A 223 15.99 7.07 -5.68
CA ARG A 223 17.24 7.80 -5.46
C ARG A 223 17.33 8.99 -6.39
N GLU A 224 17.10 8.77 -7.68
CA GLU A 224 17.03 9.84 -8.69
C GLU A 224 15.99 10.91 -8.31
N TYR A 225 14.83 10.49 -7.78
CA TYR A 225 13.81 11.42 -7.28
C TYR A 225 14.33 12.25 -6.09
N LYS A 226 14.98 11.62 -5.10
CA LYS A 226 15.55 12.31 -3.94
C LYS A 226 16.63 13.29 -4.34
N ASP A 227 17.53 12.87 -5.22
CA ASP A 227 18.64 13.70 -5.73
C ASP A 227 18.10 14.90 -6.52
N ALA A 228 17.08 14.68 -7.36
CA ALA A 228 16.42 15.75 -8.12
C ALA A 228 15.69 16.74 -7.19
N MET A 229 15.01 16.26 -6.16
CA MET A 229 14.33 17.11 -5.19
C MET A 229 15.32 17.92 -4.34
N GLU A 230 16.42 17.31 -3.89
CA GLU A 230 17.49 18.01 -3.18
C GLU A 230 18.13 19.09 -4.05
N TYR A 231 18.39 18.80 -5.32
CA TYR A 231 18.88 19.80 -6.28
C TYR A 231 17.91 20.99 -6.45
N ILE A 232 16.62 20.72 -6.57
CA ILE A 232 15.58 21.76 -6.71
C ILE A 232 15.48 22.60 -5.42
N GLU A 233 15.51 21.99 -4.25
CA GLU A 233 15.46 22.68 -2.96
C GLU A 233 16.71 23.57 -2.77
N ASN A 234 17.89 23.07 -3.11
CA ASN A 234 19.13 23.84 -3.07
C ASN A 234 19.12 25.04 -4.02
N ARG A 235 18.58 24.91 -5.23
CA ARG A 235 18.42 26.05 -6.16
C ARG A 235 17.43 27.10 -5.66
N LYS A 236 16.33 26.68 -5.04
CA LYS A 236 15.37 27.63 -4.46
C LYS A 236 15.96 28.42 -3.30
N SER A 237 16.75 27.78 -2.43
CA SER A 237 17.43 28.45 -1.33
C SER A 237 18.49 29.45 -1.82
N MET A 238 19.23 29.12 -2.89
CA MET A 238 20.17 30.06 -3.51
C MET A 238 19.50 31.29 -4.13
N GLN A 239 18.34 31.11 -4.80
CA GLN A 239 17.59 32.22 -5.37
C GLN A 239 17.00 33.17 -4.33
N HIS A 240 16.63 32.67 -3.14
CA HIS A 240 16.17 33.52 -2.03
C HIS A 240 17.26 34.38 -1.41
N ASN A 241 18.52 33.95 -1.48
CA ASN A 241 19.66 34.69 -0.95
C ASN A 241 20.18 35.82 -1.87
N TRP A 242 19.63 35.96 -3.07
CA TRP A 242 20.02 37.02 -4.02
C TRP A 242 18.99 38.16 -4.13
N THR A 243 17.95 38.16 -3.28
CA THR A 243 16.88 39.18 -3.27
C THR A 243 16.96 40.13 -2.06
N TYR A 244 18.17 40.38 -1.51
CA TYR A 244 18.45 41.41 -0.51
C TYR A 244 19.63 42.25 -0.95
#